data_b91ac07e8f348dd9a32e4f3146624f86
#
_entry.id   b91ac07e8f348dd9a32e4f3146624f86
#
_cell.length_a   1.000
_cell.length_b   1.000
_cell.length_c   1.000
_cell.angle_alpha   90.00
_cell.angle_beta   90.00
_cell.angle_gamma   90.00
#
_symmetry.space_group_name_H-M   'P 1'
#
loop_
_entity.id
_entity.type
_entity.pdbx_description
1 polymer ?
#
loop_
_entity_poly.entity_id
_entity_poly.type
_entity_poly.pdbx_seq_one_letter_code
_entity_poly.pdbx_strand_id
1 'polypeptide(L)'
;MAGFFILSGRVVAIPLITLETLPMKKYLLSVILIFALVAPLNANAAIKAGASCKKAGQTSTYAGKKYTCVKSGKKLVWNKGVAVVKPTPVATPTPTPTPTPTPTPTPTPTPTPTPTPTPTKPSNLNTNSTITPYAELTNLNTCKTKDLTTRSNGNNGFPRPLGSFSGAASPNILFIPLSFPDTPSFSDSDLNSIQGTLKEVQEFYEKTSYGLVNIKFQMLEKSKWITMDKTAESYGLTNPRPQQNNTDALKEILTKVDPSVNFDLYDGVIIETARYPGRGVGQAFGRTAFPTRNGTAKGISLETAMAAGSFQTLAHELGHTLFGLEDLYVFLNDQRPSVPGGPKPAGSWDMMSDSARGFFGWSKFLNGWLDGQQVRCVTNQSVSVHYLENLDTSNKEPKLLLINLQEGVSIGMEFRQHPNYFARGVLVYKVDSRINHGDGPITAQNDLLLEGKSLDIDGWRITALTEGVEGMLVKVEKVG
;
A
#
# COMPACT_ATOMS: atom_id res chain seq x y z
N MET A 1 1.64 0.87 46.27
CA MET A 1 3.03 1.25 45.95
C MET A 1 3.01 2.70 45.51
N ALA A 2 3.75 3.57 46.16
CA ALA A 2 3.81 4.99 45.83
C ALA A 2 4.87 5.22 44.80
N GLY A 3 4.51 5.85 43.67
CA GLY A 3 5.44 6.23 42.62
C GLY A 3 5.98 7.64 42.87
N PHE A 4 7.28 7.80 42.84
CA PHE A 4 7.95 9.10 42.97
C PHE A 4 8.39 9.63 41.60
N PHE A 5 8.07 10.88 41.28
CA PHE A 5 8.63 11.62 40.18
C PHE A 5 9.47 12.79 40.71
N ILE A 6 10.68 12.96 40.21
CA ILE A 6 11.55 14.09 40.56
C ILE A 6 11.50 15.11 39.41
N LEU A 7 11.03 16.31 39.70
CA LEU A 7 11.16 17.49 38.83
C LEU A 7 11.70 18.64 39.69
N SER A 8 12.86 19.19 39.28
CA SER A 8 13.49 20.41 39.81
C SER A 8 13.70 20.47 41.34
N GLY A 9 14.27 19.43 41.94
CA GLY A 9 14.84 19.54 43.30
C GLY A 9 13.86 19.71 44.47
N ARG A 10 12.56 19.47 44.29
CA ARG A 10 11.59 19.44 45.43
C ARG A 10 10.68 18.22 45.26
N VAL A 11 10.49 17.51 46.38
CA VAL A 11 9.57 16.39 46.50
C VAL A 11 8.20 16.94 46.90
N VAL A 12 7.18 16.70 46.05
CA VAL A 12 5.78 17.02 46.37
C VAL A 12 5.01 15.71 46.41
N ALA A 13 4.41 15.42 47.58
CA ALA A 13 3.52 14.26 47.77
C ALA A 13 2.09 14.67 47.40
N ILE A 14 1.45 13.92 46.50
CA ILE A 14 0.03 14.09 46.15
C ILE A 14 -0.72 12.91 46.77
N PRO A 15 -1.77 13.13 47.58
CA PRO A 15 -2.56 12.05 48.14
C PRO A 15 -3.47 11.40 47.07
N LEU A 16 -3.48 10.07 47.03
CA LEU A 16 -4.43 9.28 46.23
C LEU A 16 -5.84 9.44 46.81
N ILE A 17 -6.73 10.02 46.01
CA ILE A 17 -8.17 10.00 46.31
C ILE A 17 -8.73 8.66 45.80
N THR A 18 -9.18 7.81 46.70
CA THR A 18 -9.92 6.59 46.39
C THR A 18 -11.31 6.97 45.86
N LEU A 19 -11.60 6.58 44.63
CA LEU A 19 -12.95 6.67 44.07
C LEU A 19 -13.83 5.57 44.74
N GLU A 20 -14.65 5.92 45.66
CA GLU A 20 -15.76 5.06 46.09
C GLU A 20 -16.94 5.16 45.10
N THR A 21 -17.54 4.01 44.91
CA THR A 21 -18.62 3.71 43.98
C THR A 21 -19.86 4.53 44.21
N LEU A 22 -20.30 5.33 43.24
CA LEU A 22 -21.62 5.97 43.18
C LEU A 22 -22.49 5.32 42.09
N PRO A 23 -23.79 5.11 42.34
CA PRO A 23 -24.64 4.30 41.47
C PRO A 23 -25.01 4.98 40.15
N MET A 24 -24.88 4.21 39.07
CA MET A 24 -25.01 4.57 37.63
C MET A 24 -26.36 5.17 37.18
N LYS A 25 -27.33 5.39 38.02
CA LYS A 25 -28.69 5.82 37.60
C LYS A 25 -28.87 7.33 37.35
N LYS A 26 -27.91 8.18 37.70
CA LYS A 26 -28.07 9.65 37.56
C LYS A 26 -27.41 10.24 36.30
N TYR A 27 -26.56 9.49 35.61
CA TYR A 27 -25.88 9.99 34.39
C TYR A 27 -26.65 9.74 33.10
N LEU A 28 -27.62 8.84 33.08
CA LEU A 28 -28.39 8.53 31.85
C LEU A 28 -29.36 9.67 31.45
N LEU A 29 -29.81 10.48 32.40
CA LEU A 29 -30.72 11.62 32.09
C LEU A 29 -29.97 12.87 31.59
N SER A 30 -28.73 13.07 32.01
CA SER A 30 -27.95 14.25 31.60
C SER A 30 -27.36 14.13 30.18
N VAL A 31 -27.11 12.92 29.69
CA VAL A 31 -26.60 12.68 28.31
C VAL A 31 -27.74 12.82 27.31
N ILE A 32 -28.96 12.50 27.63
CA ILE A 32 -30.12 12.64 26.72
C ILE A 32 -30.50 14.11 26.51
N LEU A 33 -30.24 15.00 27.45
CA LEU A 33 -30.59 16.43 27.32
C LEU A 33 -29.55 17.22 26.51
N ILE A 34 -28.31 16.74 26.34
CA ILE A 34 -27.27 17.41 25.55
C ILE A 34 -27.37 17.04 24.06
N PHE A 35 -27.92 15.86 23.72
CA PHE A 35 -28.11 15.47 22.30
C PHE A 35 -29.34 16.12 21.62
N ALA A 36 -30.23 16.71 22.37
CA ALA A 36 -31.43 17.38 21.80
C ALA A 36 -31.18 18.83 21.33
N LEU A 37 -29.97 19.40 21.51
CA LEU A 37 -29.66 20.81 21.21
C LEU A 37 -28.71 21.01 20.02
N VAL A 38 -28.27 19.93 19.33
CA VAL A 38 -27.42 20.04 18.12
C VAL A 38 -28.05 19.26 16.97
N ALA A 39 -29.27 19.63 16.61
CA ALA A 39 -29.78 19.36 15.28
C ALA A 39 -29.41 20.55 14.39
N PRO A 40 -28.68 20.40 13.28
CA PRO A 40 -28.54 21.50 12.33
C PRO A 40 -29.92 21.73 11.68
N LEU A 41 -30.53 22.82 12.03
CA LEU A 41 -31.67 23.40 11.28
C LEU A 41 -31.14 23.83 9.89
N ASN A 42 -30.96 22.90 8.98
CA ASN A 42 -30.92 23.19 7.56
C ASN A 42 -32.34 23.46 7.06
N ALA A 43 -32.95 24.54 7.55
CA ALA A 43 -34.07 25.16 6.86
C ALA A 43 -33.50 25.77 5.57
N ASN A 44 -33.55 25.02 4.47
CA ASN A 44 -33.39 25.60 3.13
C ASN A 44 -34.51 26.60 2.94
N ALA A 45 -34.28 27.85 3.34
CA ALA A 45 -35.23 28.95 3.11
C ALA A 45 -35.49 29.03 1.60
N ALA A 46 -36.77 28.94 1.21
CA ALA A 46 -37.17 28.98 -0.18
C ALA A 46 -36.63 30.25 -0.85
N ILE A 47 -35.82 30.10 -1.89
CA ILE A 47 -35.24 31.22 -2.62
C ILE A 47 -36.32 31.85 -3.49
N LYS A 48 -36.64 33.13 -3.25
CA LYS A 48 -37.58 33.92 -4.04
C LYS A 48 -36.86 35.11 -4.67
N ALA A 49 -37.29 35.46 -5.89
CA ALA A 49 -36.82 36.68 -6.54
C ALA A 49 -37.09 37.92 -5.65
N GLY A 50 -36.10 38.79 -5.51
CA GLY A 50 -36.18 39.97 -4.66
C GLY A 50 -35.82 39.71 -3.17
N ALA A 51 -35.72 38.46 -2.71
CA ALA A 51 -35.27 38.17 -1.36
C ALA A 51 -33.76 38.48 -1.20
N SER A 52 -33.34 38.88 0.01
CA SER A 52 -31.97 39.28 0.28
C SER A 52 -31.00 38.09 0.13
N CYS A 53 -29.80 38.38 -0.38
CA CYS A 53 -28.72 37.43 -0.52
C CYS A 53 -27.40 37.98 0.09
N LYS A 54 -26.42 37.13 0.32
CA LYS A 54 -25.23 37.49 1.13
C LYS A 54 -24.05 38.02 0.32
N LYS A 55 -23.86 37.57 -0.92
CA LYS A 55 -22.69 37.91 -1.74
C LYS A 55 -23.08 38.10 -3.20
N ALA A 56 -22.72 39.25 -3.78
CA ALA A 56 -22.94 39.52 -5.20
C ALA A 56 -22.26 38.44 -6.07
N GLY A 57 -22.97 37.96 -7.10
CA GLY A 57 -22.52 36.89 -7.97
C GLY A 57 -22.76 35.47 -7.42
N GLN A 58 -23.15 35.29 -6.16
CA GLN A 58 -23.53 33.99 -5.63
C GLN A 58 -24.71 33.42 -6.42
N THR A 59 -24.60 32.12 -6.81
CA THR A 59 -25.70 31.44 -7.52
C THR A 59 -26.30 30.33 -6.64
N SER A 60 -27.59 30.04 -6.85
CA SER A 60 -28.27 28.93 -6.20
C SER A 60 -29.40 28.42 -7.07
N THR A 61 -29.66 27.12 -7.07
CA THR A 61 -30.75 26.50 -7.84
C THR A 61 -31.88 26.11 -6.90
N TYR A 62 -33.09 26.57 -7.18
CA TYR A 62 -34.29 26.24 -6.42
C TYR A 62 -35.48 26.11 -7.35
N ALA A 63 -36.31 25.09 -7.17
CA ALA A 63 -37.51 24.84 -7.97
C ALA A 63 -37.27 24.93 -9.51
N GLY A 64 -36.19 24.31 -10.00
CA GLY A 64 -35.87 24.28 -11.43
C GLY A 64 -35.36 25.59 -12.04
N LYS A 65 -35.06 26.60 -11.22
CA LYS A 65 -34.52 27.88 -11.67
C LYS A 65 -33.16 28.16 -11.01
N LYS A 66 -32.22 28.70 -11.77
CA LYS A 66 -30.93 29.21 -11.27
C LYS A 66 -31.07 30.70 -10.96
N TYR A 67 -30.87 31.05 -9.70
CA TYR A 67 -30.91 32.42 -9.19
C TYR A 67 -29.47 32.93 -9.03
N THR A 68 -29.27 34.22 -9.31
CA THR A 68 -27.99 34.91 -9.10
C THR A 68 -28.22 36.09 -8.17
N CYS A 69 -27.37 36.26 -7.18
CA CYS A 69 -27.42 37.40 -6.27
C CYS A 69 -26.87 38.63 -6.97
N VAL A 70 -27.73 39.67 -7.13
CA VAL A 70 -27.41 40.90 -7.85
C VAL A 70 -27.60 42.13 -6.95
N LYS A 71 -26.88 43.20 -7.22
CA LYS A 71 -27.04 44.48 -6.54
C LYS A 71 -28.27 45.19 -7.10
N SER A 72 -29.19 45.55 -6.22
CA SER A 72 -30.38 46.37 -6.55
C SER A 72 -30.41 47.58 -5.60
N GLY A 73 -29.97 48.72 -6.09
CA GLY A 73 -29.77 49.93 -5.27
C GLY A 73 -28.67 49.66 -4.19
N LYS A 74 -29.03 49.86 -2.92
CA LYS A 74 -28.14 49.64 -1.78
C LYS A 74 -28.20 48.20 -1.19
N LYS A 75 -29.00 47.29 -1.80
CA LYS A 75 -29.21 45.92 -1.28
C LYS A 75 -28.76 44.87 -2.27
N LEU A 76 -28.43 43.68 -1.73
CA LEU A 76 -28.16 42.48 -2.52
C LEU A 76 -29.41 41.59 -2.49
N VAL A 77 -29.92 41.21 -3.66
CA VAL A 77 -31.17 40.45 -3.81
C VAL A 77 -31.03 39.36 -4.88
N TRP A 78 -31.79 38.29 -4.74
CA TRP A 78 -31.88 37.26 -5.76
C TRP A 78 -32.63 37.79 -7.00
N ASN A 79 -32.09 37.57 -8.19
CA ASN A 79 -32.73 37.88 -9.46
C ASN A 79 -34.00 37.04 -9.70
N LYS A 80 -34.70 37.23 -10.83
CA LYS A 80 -35.92 36.48 -11.17
C LYS A 80 -35.68 34.97 -11.42
N GLY A 81 -34.43 34.53 -11.45
CA GLY A 81 -34.05 33.17 -11.77
C GLY A 81 -34.27 32.82 -13.26
N VAL A 82 -33.34 32.05 -13.82
CA VAL A 82 -33.43 31.55 -15.20
C VAL A 82 -33.76 30.05 -15.12
N ALA A 83 -34.71 29.59 -15.93
CA ALA A 83 -35.05 28.17 -15.99
C ALA A 83 -33.80 27.34 -16.38
N VAL A 84 -33.54 26.28 -15.63
CA VAL A 84 -32.50 25.32 -15.99
C VAL A 84 -33.11 24.41 -17.05
N VAL A 85 -32.77 24.62 -18.31
CA VAL A 85 -33.21 23.76 -19.43
C VAL A 85 -32.54 22.40 -19.24
N LYS A 86 -33.33 21.35 -19.00
CA LYS A 86 -32.84 19.98 -19.07
C LYS A 86 -32.42 19.74 -20.54
N PRO A 87 -31.22 19.24 -20.82
CA PRO A 87 -30.83 18.96 -22.19
C PRO A 87 -31.87 18.03 -22.82
N THR A 88 -32.44 18.47 -23.93
CA THR A 88 -33.33 17.67 -24.78
C THR A 88 -32.49 16.48 -25.26
N PRO A 89 -33.01 15.24 -25.19
CA PRO A 89 -32.32 14.11 -25.79
C PRO A 89 -32.06 14.46 -27.26
N VAL A 90 -30.80 14.40 -27.68
CA VAL A 90 -30.42 14.48 -29.08
C VAL A 90 -31.11 13.31 -29.74
N ALA A 91 -31.91 13.60 -30.81
CA ALA A 91 -32.56 12.59 -31.60
C ALA A 91 -31.52 11.53 -32.01
N THR A 92 -31.76 10.30 -31.62
CA THR A 92 -30.94 9.14 -32.02
C THR A 92 -30.94 9.11 -33.55
N PRO A 93 -29.79 9.11 -34.24
CA PRO A 93 -29.76 8.98 -35.69
C PRO A 93 -30.50 7.69 -36.08
N THR A 94 -31.35 7.79 -37.10
CA THR A 94 -32.07 6.66 -37.71
C THR A 94 -31.04 5.55 -37.96
N PRO A 95 -31.26 4.31 -37.50
CA PRO A 95 -30.29 3.23 -37.70
C PRO A 95 -30.05 3.02 -39.18
N THR A 96 -28.82 3.18 -39.63
CA THR A 96 -28.34 2.70 -40.92
C THR A 96 -28.65 1.19 -41.00
N PRO A 97 -29.14 0.67 -42.12
CA PRO A 97 -29.46 -0.76 -42.23
C PRO A 97 -28.24 -1.57 -41.76
N THR A 98 -28.47 -2.40 -40.75
CA THR A 98 -27.44 -3.31 -40.21
C THR A 98 -26.99 -4.24 -41.35
N PRO A 99 -25.69 -4.32 -41.67
CA PRO A 99 -25.21 -5.30 -42.61
C PRO A 99 -25.65 -6.69 -42.16
N THR A 100 -26.10 -7.48 -43.10
CA THR A 100 -26.48 -8.90 -42.89
C THR A 100 -25.36 -9.57 -42.13
N PRO A 101 -25.64 -10.26 -40.99
CA PRO A 101 -24.61 -10.90 -40.20
C PRO A 101 -23.81 -11.85 -41.06
N THR A 102 -22.54 -11.60 -41.19
CA THR A 102 -21.54 -12.54 -41.71
C THR A 102 -21.67 -13.81 -40.84
N PRO A 103 -21.72 -15.02 -41.45
CA PRO A 103 -21.87 -16.24 -40.65
C PRO A 103 -20.80 -16.24 -39.53
N THR A 104 -21.26 -16.36 -38.31
CA THR A 104 -20.40 -16.49 -37.12
C THR A 104 -19.48 -17.68 -37.38
N PRO A 105 -18.14 -17.47 -37.28
CA PRO A 105 -17.24 -18.63 -37.44
C PRO A 105 -17.59 -19.67 -36.40
N THR A 106 -17.74 -20.92 -36.86
CA THR A 106 -17.94 -22.07 -35.98
C THR A 106 -16.90 -22.00 -34.85
N PRO A 107 -17.30 -22.10 -33.56
CA PRO A 107 -16.34 -22.01 -32.48
C PRO A 107 -15.23 -23.03 -32.72
N THR A 108 -14.02 -22.53 -32.84
CA THR A 108 -12.83 -23.39 -32.85
C THR A 108 -12.87 -24.20 -31.56
N PRO A 109 -12.69 -25.52 -31.61
CA PRO A 109 -12.73 -26.33 -30.41
C PRO A 109 -11.79 -25.75 -29.38
N THR A 110 -12.30 -25.47 -28.20
CA THR A 110 -11.50 -25.02 -27.06
C THR A 110 -10.36 -26.02 -26.88
N PRO A 111 -9.09 -25.59 -26.91
CA PRO A 111 -7.99 -26.53 -26.75
C PRO A 111 -8.20 -27.30 -25.43
N THR A 112 -8.19 -28.61 -25.54
CA THR A 112 -8.19 -29.49 -24.39
C THR A 112 -7.07 -29.02 -23.48
N PRO A 113 -7.33 -28.77 -22.16
CA PRO A 113 -6.28 -28.30 -21.27
C PRO A 113 -5.11 -29.27 -21.38
N THR A 114 -3.97 -28.75 -21.81
CA THR A 114 -2.71 -29.50 -21.82
C THR A 114 -2.47 -29.95 -20.39
N PRO A 115 -2.22 -31.24 -20.12
CA PRO A 115 -1.98 -31.70 -18.77
C PRO A 115 -0.87 -30.83 -18.14
N THR A 116 -1.16 -30.23 -17.00
CA THR A 116 -0.20 -29.41 -16.23
C THR A 116 1.03 -30.30 -16.01
N PRO A 117 2.22 -29.86 -16.43
CA PRO A 117 3.42 -30.67 -16.25
C PRO A 117 3.59 -31.00 -14.77
N THR A 118 3.67 -32.26 -14.44
CA THR A 118 4.04 -32.71 -13.09
C THR A 118 5.40 -32.10 -12.78
N PRO A 119 5.61 -31.42 -11.64
CA PRO A 119 6.90 -30.86 -11.28
C PRO A 119 7.92 -31.98 -11.29
N THR A 120 8.83 -31.89 -12.23
CA THR A 120 9.87 -32.91 -12.41
C THR A 120 10.94 -32.63 -11.36
N LYS A 121 11.20 -33.60 -10.50
CA LYS A 121 12.35 -33.55 -9.58
C LYS A 121 13.60 -33.18 -10.40
N PRO A 122 14.34 -32.12 -10.04
CA PRO A 122 15.60 -31.81 -10.72
C PRO A 122 16.48 -33.04 -10.76
N SER A 123 17.05 -33.35 -11.92
CA SER A 123 17.77 -34.59 -12.20
C SER A 123 19.02 -34.85 -11.32
N ASN A 124 19.44 -33.85 -10.56
CA ASN A 124 20.59 -33.87 -9.66
C ASN A 124 20.24 -34.04 -8.16
N LEU A 125 18.93 -34.15 -7.79
CA LEU A 125 18.56 -34.50 -6.42
C LEU A 125 18.60 -36.02 -6.20
N ASN A 126 19.67 -36.48 -5.59
CA ASN A 126 19.84 -37.89 -5.24
C ASN A 126 19.08 -38.21 -3.92
N THR A 127 17.76 -38.38 -4.02
CA THR A 127 16.90 -38.71 -2.86
C THR A 127 15.79 -39.66 -3.25
N ASN A 128 15.44 -40.53 -2.32
CA ASN A 128 14.31 -41.47 -2.44
C ASN A 128 12.95 -40.81 -2.15
N SER A 129 12.93 -39.51 -1.81
CA SER A 129 11.68 -38.82 -1.48
C SER A 129 10.91 -38.48 -2.73
N THR A 130 9.63 -38.89 -2.81
CA THR A 130 8.73 -38.59 -3.90
C THR A 130 8.08 -37.22 -3.63
N ILE A 131 8.18 -36.30 -4.59
CA ILE A 131 7.49 -35.00 -4.51
C ILE A 131 5.99 -35.23 -4.64
N THR A 132 5.22 -34.66 -3.71
CA THR A 132 3.75 -34.72 -3.73
C THR A 132 3.20 -34.04 -4.99
N PRO A 133 2.42 -34.72 -5.83
CA PRO A 133 1.83 -34.13 -7.02
C PRO A 133 0.90 -32.95 -6.72
N TYR A 134 0.77 -31.99 -7.63
CA TYR A 134 -0.18 -30.88 -7.48
C TYR A 134 -1.63 -31.32 -7.32
N ALA A 135 -2.02 -32.41 -7.97
CA ALA A 135 -3.38 -32.96 -7.88
C ALA A 135 -3.75 -33.42 -6.46
N GLU A 136 -2.77 -33.70 -5.62
CA GLU A 136 -2.95 -34.11 -4.23
C GLU A 136 -2.92 -32.92 -3.26
N LEU A 137 -2.62 -31.71 -3.76
CA LEU A 137 -2.54 -30.51 -2.95
C LEU A 137 -3.93 -29.85 -2.82
N THR A 138 -4.03 -28.98 -1.83
CA THR A 138 -5.20 -28.12 -1.65
C THR A 138 -5.33 -27.09 -2.77
N ASN A 139 -6.56 -26.75 -3.13
CA ASN A 139 -6.80 -25.67 -4.09
C ASN A 139 -6.13 -24.38 -3.62
N LEU A 140 -5.38 -23.73 -4.51
CA LEU A 140 -4.60 -22.54 -4.19
C LEU A 140 -5.45 -21.40 -3.60
N ASN A 141 -6.74 -21.28 -4.00
CA ASN A 141 -7.62 -20.25 -3.45
C ASN A 141 -7.82 -20.38 -1.93
N THR A 142 -7.66 -21.59 -1.37
CA THR A 142 -7.71 -21.80 0.09
C THR A 142 -6.53 -21.14 0.81
N CYS A 143 -5.38 -21.02 0.14
CA CYS A 143 -4.20 -20.33 0.67
C CYS A 143 -4.19 -18.81 0.37
N LYS A 144 -5.19 -18.28 -0.33
CA LYS A 144 -5.41 -16.84 -0.46
C LYS A 144 -6.08 -16.31 0.81
N THR A 145 -5.29 -16.23 1.86
CA THR A 145 -5.72 -15.75 3.17
C THR A 145 -6.33 -14.37 3.08
N LYS A 146 -7.52 -14.17 3.67
CA LYS A 146 -8.17 -12.86 3.71
C LYS A 146 -7.39 -11.87 4.57
N ASP A 147 -7.41 -10.62 4.16
CA ASP A 147 -7.08 -9.53 5.06
C ASP A 147 -8.23 -9.30 6.04
N LEU A 148 -7.92 -9.37 7.32
CA LEU A 148 -8.89 -9.18 8.40
C LEU A 148 -8.61 -7.92 9.22
N THR A 149 -7.70 -7.05 8.75
CA THR A 149 -7.44 -5.76 9.37
C THR A 149 -8.53 -4.74 9.05
N THR A 150 -8.64 -3.72 9.87
CA THR A 150 -9.63 -2.63 9.70
C THR A 150 -9.06 -1.44 8.94
N ARG A 151 -7.79 -1.46 8.56
CA ARG A 151 -7.08 -0.36 7.89
C ARG A 151 -7.05 -0.56 6.39
N SER A 152 -7.24 0.53 5.63
CA SER A 152 -7.55 0.51 4.20
C SER A 152 -6.43 0.92 3.24
N ASN A 153 -5.27 1.33 3.75
CA ASN A 153 -4.23 1.93 2.88
C ASN A 153 -3.26 0.93 2.26
N GLY A 154 -3.11 -0.21 2.84
CA GLY A 154 -2.40 -1.37 2.37
C GLY A 154 -3.03 -2.59 3.01
N ASN A 155 -2.67 -3.78 2.59
CA ASN A 155 -3.10 -5.00 3.25
C ASN A 155 -2.09 -6.13 3.09
N ASN A 156 -2.21 -7.12 3.96
CA ASN A 156 -1.37 -8.30 3.96
C ASN A 156 -2.14 -9.58 3.60
N GLY A 157 -3.23 -9.45 2.87
CA GLY A 157 -4.09 -10.56 2.44
C GLY A 157 -4.84 -10.28 1.14
N PHE A 158 -5.89 -11.04 0.89
CA PHE A 158 -6.77 -10.95 -0.27
C PHE A 158 -8.19 -10.51 0.12
N PRO A 159 -8.96 -9.86 -0.77
CA PRO A 159 -8.53 -9.33 -2.07
C PRO A 159 -7.54 -8.16 -1.91
N ARG A 160 -6.79 -7.87 -2.96
CA ARG A 160 -5.89 -6.71 -2.94
C ARG A 160 -6.66 -5.40 -2.89
N PRO A 161 -6.09 -4.30 -2.32
CA PRO A 161 -6.73 -2.99 -2.30
C PRO A 161 -7.09 -2.52 -3.71
N LEU A 162 -8.24 -1.86 -3.84
CA LEU A 162 -8.69 -1.33 -5.13
C LEU A 162 -7.64 -0.38 -5.73
N GLY A 163 -7.37 -0.57 -7.02
CA GLY A 163 -6.41 0.21 -7.78
C GLY A 163 -4.94 -0.18 -7.54
N SER A 164 -4.62 -1.17 -6.69
CA SER A 164 -3.27 -1.73 -6.63
C SER A 164 -2.96 -2.48 -7.91
N PHE A 165 -1.71 -2.36 -8.38
CA PHE A 165 -1.24 -3.17 -9.50
C PHE A 165 -1.09 -4.63 -9.06
N SER A 166 -1.36 -5.55 -10.00
CA SER A 166 -1.17 -6.98 -9.80
C SER A 166 -0.78 -7.64 -11.12
N GLY A 167 0.15 -8.58 -11.06
CA GLY A 167 0.71 -9.25 -12.24
C GLY A 167 1.57 -8.33 -13.09
N ALA A 168 1.43 -8.44 -14.42
CA ALA A 168 2.17 -7.60 -15.35
C ALA A 168 1.66 -6.15 -15.31
N ALA A 169 2.58 -5.20 -15.13
CA ALA A 169 2.24 -3.78 -15.03
C ALA A 169 3.37 -2.89 -15.54
N SER A 170 2.99 -1.75 -16.12
CA SER A 170 3.95 -0.70 -16.54
C SER A 170 3.51 0.66 -16.02
N PRO A 171 3.60 0.87 -14.69
CA PRO A 171 3.17 2.13 -14.08
C PRO A 171 3.97 3.31 -14.62
N ASN A 172 3.29 4.42 -14.91
CA ASN A 172 3.89 5.68 -15.31
C ASN A 172 3.89 6.64 -14.12
N ILE A 173 5.07 7.01 -13.63
CA ILE A 173 5.25 7.79 -12.40
C ILE A 173 5.81 9.16 -12.73
N LEU A 174 5.10 10.21 -12.32
CA LEU A 174 5.60 11.57 -12.40
C LEU A 174 6.53 11.87 -11.22
N PHE A 175 7.71 12.36 -11.52
CA PHE A 175 8.65 12.87 -10.52
C PHE A 175 8.63 14.40 -10.54
N ILE A 176 8.33 15.01 -9.38
CA ILE A 176 8.18 16.45 -9.20
C ILE A 176 9.28 16.97 -8.27
N PRO A 177 10.34 17.64 -8.79
CA PRO A 177 11.27 18.37 -7.97
C PRO A 177 10.60 19.57 -7.32
N LEU A 178 10.76 19.71 -5.99
CA LEU A 178 10.18 20.76 -5.17
C LEU A 178 11.25 21.50 -4.37
N SER A 179 11.17 22.82 -4.30
CA SER A 179 12.05 23.65 -3.47
C SER A 179 11.26 24.48 -2.46
N PHE A 180 11.92 24.87 -1.37
CA PHE A 180 11.39 25.79 -0.38
C PHE A 180 12.37 26.97 -0.21
N PRO A 181 11.94 28.12 0.35
CA PRO A 181 12.84 29.26 0.60
C PRO A 181 14.05 28.93 1.50
N ASP A 182 13.88 27.94 2.37
CA ASP A 182 14.90 27.45 3.33
C ASP A 182 15.65 26.20 2.87
N THR A 183 15.40 25.70 1.64
CA THR A 183 16.15 24.59 1.05
C THR A 183 16.96 25.05 -0.15
N PRO A 184 18.14 24.45 -0.40
CA PRO A 184 18.88 24.75 -1.63
C PRO A 184 18.09 24.29 -2.86
N SER A 185 18.38 24.90 -4.00
CA SER A 185 17.93 24.39 -5.29
C SER A 185 18.65 23.08 -5.64
N PHE A 186 18.01 22.24 -6.46
CA PHE A 186 18.67 21.05 -6.98
C PHE A 186 19.89 21.41 -7.83
N SER A 187 21.04 20.85 -7.51
CA SER A 187 22.22 20.88 -8.35
C SER A 187 22.14 19.79 -9.44
N ASP A 188 22.97 19.90 -10.47
CA ASP A 188 23.08 18.84 -11.48
C ASP A 188 23.58 17.52 -10.87
N SER A 189 24.40 17.59 -9.82
CA SER A 189 24.82 16.41 -9.06
C SER A 189 23.63 15.73 -8.35
N ASP A 190 22.73 16.51 -7.74
CA ASP A 190 21.53 15.97 -7.09
C ASP A 190 20.63 15.27 -8.12
N LEU A 191 20.43 15.89 -9.28
CA LEU A 191 19.63 15.32 -10.36
C LEU A 191 20.22 14.02 -10.90
N ASN A 192 21.53 13.96 -11.10
CA ASN A 192 22.20 12.73 -11.52
C ASN A 192 22.06 11.61 -10.48
N SER A 193 22.18 11.94 -9.20
CA SER A 193 21.96 10.99 -8.10
C SER A 193 20.53 10.47 -8.09
N ILE A 194 19.54 11.35 -8.22
CA ILE A 194 18.12 10.99 -8.31
C ILE A 194 17.87 10.06 -9.51
N GLN A 195 18.37 10.41 -10.69
CA GLN A 195 18.23 9.56 -11.88
C GLN A 195 18.84 8.17 -11.67
N GLY A 196 19.99 8.10 -11.02
CA GLY A 196 20.61 6.84 -10.62
C GLY A 196 19.70 6.01 -9.70
N THR A 197 19.13 6.64 -8.68
CA THR A 197 18.20 6.00 -7.74
C THR A 197 16.92 5.51 -8.44
N LEU A 198 16.32 6.33 -9.31
CA LEU A 198 15.14 5.95 -10.07
C LEU A 198 15.41 4.72 -10.96
N LYS A 199 16.58 4.68 -11.61
CA LYS A 199 17.00 3.54 -12.40
C LYS A 199 17.20 2.30 -11.53
N GLU A 200 17.85 2.41 -10.38
CA GLU A 200 18.05 1.29 -9.44
C GLU A 200 16.71 0.73 -8.96
N VAL A 201 15.74 1.59 -8.66
CA VAL A 201 14.37 1.18 -8.28
C VAL A 201 13.64 0.47 -9.41
N GLN A 202 13.77 0.97 -10.64
CA GLN A 202 13.19 0.32 -11.82
C GLN A 202 13.77 -1.09 -12.00
N GLU A 203 15.09 -1.24 -11.98
CA GLU A 203 15.79 -2.51 -12.12
C GLU A 203 15.43 -3.48 -10.97
N PHE A 204 15.26 -2.97 -9.76
CA PHE A 204 14.82 -3.75 -8.60
C PHE A 204 13.42 -4.35 -8.80
N TYR A 205 12.44 -3.54 -9.21
CA TYR A 205 11.08 -4.03 -9.44
C TYR A 205 11.00 -4.96 -10.65
N GLU A 206 11.71 -4.67 -11.73
CA GLU A 206 11.81 -5.55 -12.88
C GLU A 206 12.38 -6.93 -12.48
N LYS A 207 13.51 -6.96 -11.78
CA LYS A 207 14.14 -8.19 -11.31
C LYS A 207 13.26 -8.95 -10.33
N THR A 208 12.76 -8.29 -9.30
CA THR A 208 12.02 -8.95 -8.21
C THR A 208 10.64 -9.45 -8.63
N SER A 209 10.05 -8.87 -9.67
CA SER A 209 8.81 -9.31 -10.30
C SER A 209 9.02 -10.29 -11.46
N TYR A 210 10.24 -10.76 -11.69
CA TYR A 210 10.58 -11.65 -12.82
C TYR A 210 10.29 -11.05 -14.19
N GLY A 211 10.45 -9.73 -14.34
CA GLY A 211 10.19 -8.98 -15.57
C GLY A 211 8.73 -8.61 -15.80
N LEU A 212 7.84 -8.89 -14.83
CA LEU A 212 6.42 -8.53 -14.96
C LEU A 212 6.16 -7.04 -14.75
N VAL A 213 6.98 -6.37 -13.95
CA VAL A 213 6.79 -4.94 -13.63
C VAL A 213 7.88 -4.11 -14.31
N ASN A 214 7.46 -3.10 -15.08
CA ASN A 214 8.35 -2.14 -15.72
C ASN A 214 7.87 -0.72 -15.38
N ILE A 215 8.40 -0.15 -14.30
CA ILE A 215 8.06 1.21 -13.85
C ILE A 215 8.70 2.21 -14.82
N LYS A 216 7.95 3.22 -15.25
CA LYS A 216 8.43 4.33 -16.06
C LYS A 216 8.42 5.59 -15.20
N PHE A 217 9.56 6.25 -15.10
CA PHE A 217 9.68 7.54 -14.42
C PHE A 217 9.77 8.66 -15.43
N GLN A 218 8.95 9.68 -15.24
CA GLN A 218 8.97 10.91 -16.00
C GLN A 218 9.23 12.09 -15.08
N MET A 219 10.37 12.74 -15.21
CA MET A 219 10.69 13.95 -14.44
C MET A 219 9.95 15.15 -15.03
N LEU A 220 9.35 15.96 -14.18
CA LEU A 220 8.74 17.23 -14.57
C LEU A 220 9.80 18.15 -15.18
N GLU A 221 9.43 18.79 -16.31
CA GLU A 221 10.33 19.72 -17.02
C GLU A 221 10.82 20.84 -16.07
N LYS A 222 12.10 21.19 -16.16
CA LYS A 222 12.75 22.18 -15.26
C LYS A 222 12.03 23.53 -15.25
N SER A 223 11.44 23.95 -16.37
CA SER A 223 10.65 25.18 -16.49
C SER A 223 9.34 25.18 -15.68
N LYS A 224 8.92 24.00 -15.24
CA LYS A 224 7.69 23.77 -14.46
C LYS A 224 7.94 23.43 -12.99
N TRP A 225 9.20 23.41 -12.59
CA TRP A 225 9.55 23.20 -11.17
C TRP A 225 9.01 24.32 -10.31
N ILE A 226 8.60 23.98 -9.11
CA ILE A 226 8.00 24.95 -8.21
C ILE A 226 8.86 25.18 -6.98
N THR A 227 8.81 26.42 -6.50
CA THR A 227 9.26 26.79 -5.16
C THR A 227 8.02 27.14 -4.34
N MET A 228 7.92 26.58 -3.15
CA MET A 228 6.84 26.88 -2.22
C MET A 228 7.00 28.27 -1.63
N ASP A 229 5.90 28.90 -1.19
CA ASP A 229 5.93 30.28 -0.65
C ASP A 229 6.41 30.31 0.80
N LYS A 230 6.24 29.21 1.53
CA LYS A 230 6.63 29.08 2.94
C LYS A 230 7.80 28.11 3.07
N THR A 231 8.49 28.17 4.21
CA THR A 231 9.61 27.28 4.51
C THR A 231 9.18 25.83 4.69
N ALA A 232 10.06 24.88 4.45
CA ALA A 232 9.80 23.46 4.70
C ALA A 232 9.44 23.20 6.18
N GLU A 233 10.05 23.98 7.10
CA GLU A 233 9.71 23.95 8.52
C GLU A 233 8.25 24.31 8.78
N SER A 234 7.72 25.34 8.11
CA SER A 234 6.32 25.77 8.25
C SER A 234 5.32 24.68 7.86
N TYR A 235 5.73 23.75 6.98
CA TYR A 235 4.92 22.60 6.57
C TYR A 235 5.16 21.37 7.45
N GLY A 236 6.02 21.45 8.47
CA GLY A 236 6.37 20.32 9.34
C GLY A 236 7.22 19.26 8.66
N LEU A 237 7.88 19.60 7.54
CA LEU A 237 8.71 18.66 6.77
C LEU A 237 10.13 18.51 7.30
N THR A 238 10.50 19.31 8.30
CA THR A 238 11.86 19.41 8.84
C THR A 238 12.07 18.63 10.14
N ASN A 239 10.99 18.24 10.78
CA ASN A 239 11.05 17.47 12.01
C ASN A 239 11.36 16.01 11.65
N PRO A 240 12.25 15.30 12.40
CA PRO A 240 12.47 13.87 12.23
C PRO A 240 11.20 13.02 12.41
N ARG A 241 10.10 13.62 12.78
CA ARG A 241 8.75 13.05 12.80
C ARG A 241 7.84 14.00 12.05
N PRO A 242 7.60 13.78 10.73
CA PRO A 242 6.56 14.53 10.05
C PRO A 242 5.29 14.41 10.86
N GLN A 243 4.74 15.56 11.26
CA GLN A 243 3.45 15.60 11.93
C GLN A 243 2.44 14.86 11.05
N GLN A 244 1.58 14.09 11.64
CA GLN A 244 0.67 13.13 11.00
C GLN A 244 -0.23 13.68 9.87
N ASN A 245 -0.10 14.93 9.45
CA ASN A 245 -0.95 15.58 8.45
C ASN A 245 -0.18 16.52 7.52
N ASN A 246 0.72 15.97 6.71
CA ASN A 246 1.23 16.71 5.54
C ASN A 246 0.21 16.83 4.41
N THR A 247 -1.05 16.45 4.65
CA THR A 247 -2.13 16.49 3.65
C THR A 247 -2.39 17.91 3.15
N ASP A 248 -2.30 18.92 4.01
CA ASP A 248 -2.52 20.32 3.60
C ASP A 248 -1.33 20.87 2.80
N ALA A 249 -0.10 20.53 3.21
CA ALA A 249 1.10 20.80 2.42
C ALA A 249 0.99 20.14 1.03
N LEU A 250 0.60 18.86 0.98
CA LEU A 250 0.42 18.13 -0.26
C LEU A 250 -0.63 18.78 -1.17
N LYS A 251 -1.78 19.19 -0.64
CA LYS A 251 -2.82 19.91 -1.41
C LYS A 251 -2.31 21.22 -1.99
N GLU A 252 -1.53 21.99 -1.21
CA GLU A 252 -0.94 23.24 -1.69
C GLU A 252 0.07 22.97 -2.80
N ILE A 253 0.95 21.95 -2.64
CA ILE A 253 1.90 21.52 -3.65
C ILE A 253 1.18 21.13 -4.95
N LEU A 254 0.21 20.24 -4.86
CA LEU A 254 -0.57 19.81 -6.03
C LEU A 254 -1.28 20.99 -6.72
N THR A 255 -1.81 21.93 -5.96
CA THR A 255 -2.48 23.13 -6.50
C THR A 255 -1.50 24.00 -7.31
N LYS A 256 -0.23 24.10 -6.88
CA LYS A 256 0.80 24.85 -7.61
C LYS A 256 1.25 24.15 -8.89
N VAL A 257 1.33 22.82 -8.86
CA VAL A 257 1.75 22.01 -10.02
C VAL A 257 0.63 21.85 -11.05
N ASP A 258 -0.61 21.78 -10.61
CA ASP A 258 -1.81 21.49 -11.41
C ASP A 258 -1.92 22.27 -12.75
N PRO A 259 -1.62 23.58 -12.85
CA PRO A 259 -1.71 24.29 -14.12
C PRO A 259 -0.81 23.72 -15.23
N SER A 260 0.22 22.96 -14.88
CA SER A 260 1.25 22.48 -15.80
C SER A 260 1.24 20.97 -16.03
N VAL A 261 0.39 20.22 -15.33
CA VAL A 261 0.37 18.75 -15.32
C VAL A 261 -1.05 18.22 -15.50
N ASN A 262 -1.23 17.26 -16.40
CA ASN A 262 -2.42 16.42 -16.43
C ASN A 262 -2.15 15.14 -15.64
N PHE A 263 -2.68 15.06 -14.42
CA PHE A 263 -2.42 13.96 -13.50
C PHE A 263 -3.05 12.63 -13.93
N ASP A 264 -4.06 12.63 -14.79
CA ASP A 264 -4.68 11.40 -15.30
C ASP A 264 -3.74 10.58 -16.21
N LEU A 265 -2.62 11.16 -16.66
CA LEU A 265 -1.59 10.48 -17.43
C LEU A 265 -0.65 9.62 -16.57
N TYR A 266 -0.74 9.72 -15.24
CA TYR A 266 0.19 9.10 -14.32
C TYR A 266 -0.53 8.17 -13.33
N ASP A 267 0.13 7.07 -13.02
CA ASP A 267 -0.34 6.08 -12.05
C ASP A 267 0.14 6.37 -10.63
N GLY A 268 1.16 7.21 -10.51
CA GLY A 268 1.68 7.68 -9.24
C GLY A 268 2.48 8.97 -9.39
N VAL A 269 2.75 9.60 -8.26
CA VAL A 269 3.49 10.86 -8.18
C VAL A 269 4.52 10.78 -7.07
N ILE A 270 5.78 11.06 -7.39
CA ILE A 270 6.83 11.26 -6.40
C ILE A 270 7.08 12.76 -6.31
N ILE A 271 7.01 13.31 -5.12
CA ILE A 271 7.38 14.69 -4.83
C ILE A 271 8.66 14.65 -4.02
N GLU A 272 9.75 15.17 -4.57
CA GLU A 272 11.06 15.19 -3.94
C GLU A 272 11.45 16.59 -3.58
N THR A 273 11.95 16.78 -2.36
CA THR A 273 12.52 18.06 -1.94
C THR A 273 14.04 18.06 -2.10
N ALA A 274 14.61 19.17 -2.52
CA ALA A 274 16.05 19.35 -2.48
C ALA A 274 16.56 19.21 -1.03
N ARG A 275 17.82 18.76 -0.88
CA ARG A 275 18.44 18.40 0.41
C ARG A 275 18.00 19.32 1.55
N TYR A 276 17.34 18.71 2.51
CA TYR A 276 17.11 19.31 3.80
C TYR A 276 18.19 18.83 4.79
N PRO A 277 18.78 19.71 5.61
CA PRO A 277 19.73 19.28 6.64
C PRO A 277 18.99 18.51 7.73
N GLY A 278 18.91 17.18 7.59
CA GLY A 278 18.22 16.29 8.50
C GLY A 278 18.17 14.87 7.95
N ARG A 279 17.45 13.97 8.63
CA ARG A 279 17.16 12.63 8.10
C ARG A 279 16.15 12.75 6.98
N GLY A 280 16.45 12.14 5.84
CA GLY A 280 15.46 11.91 4.80
C GLY A 280 14.27 11.08 5.34
N VAL A 281 13.08 11.45 4.95
CA VAL A 281 11.83 10.77 5.30
C VAL A 281 11.07 10.52 4.01
N GLY A 282 10.66 9.27 3.79
CA GLY A 282 9.65 8.91 2.81
C GLY A 282 8.28 8.86 3.49
N GLN A 283 7.26 9.31 2.80
CA GLN A 283 5.87 9.18 3.24
C GLN A 283 4.96 8.85 2.08
N ALA A 284 4.44 7.62 2.06
CA ALA A 284 3.38 7.24 1.15
C ALA A 284 2.02 7.78 1.64
N PHE A 285 1.24 8.32 0.72
CA PHE A 285 -0.17 8.65 0.93
C PHE A 285 -1.08 7.50 0.46
N GLY A 286 -0.50 6.32 0.30
CA GLY A 286 -1.18 5.13 -0.17
C GLY A 286 -1.92 5.38 -1.47
N ARG A 287 -3.14 4.89 -1.58
CA ARG A 287 -3.99 5.07 -2.76
C ARG A 287 -4.99 6.20 -2.63
N THR A 288 -4.78 7.12 -1.69
CA THR A 288 -5.62 8.31 -1.56
C THR A 288 -5.58 9.11 -2.86
N ALA A 289 -6.74 9.44 -3.38
CA ALA A 289 -6.91 10.23 -4.57
C ALA A 289 -7.10 11.71 -4.20
N PHE A 290 -6.34 12.58 -4.86
CA PHE A 290 -6.40 14.03 -4.68
C PHE A 290 -6.92 14.66 -5.98
N PRO A 291 -8.19 15.10 -6.04
CA PRO A 291 -8.73 15.80 -7.20
C PRO A 291 -8.00 17.12 -7.43
N THR A 292 -7.61 17.36 -8.67
CA THR A 292 -6.99 18.61 -9.15
C THR A 292 -7.86 19.22 -10.25
N ARG A 293 -7.45 20.33 -10.85
CA ARG A 293 -8.16 20.90 -12.02
C ARG A 293 -7.95 20.06 -13.27
N ASN A 294 -6.77 19.44 -13.38
CA ASN A 294 -6.32 18.70 -14.56
C ASN A 294 -6.12 17.22 -14.21
N GLY A 295 -7.18 16.57 -13.71
CA GLY A 295 -7.20 15.14 -13.40
C GLY A 295 -7.07 14.83 -11.91
N THR A 296 -6.69 13.61 -11.60
CA THR A 296 -6.62 13.10 -10.22
C THR A 296 -5.22 12.59 -9.92
N ALA A 297 -4.52 13.24 -8.98
CA ALA A 297 -3.26 12.74 -8.47
C ALA A 297 -3.52 11.57 -7.51
N LYS A 298 -2.79 10.47 -7.69
CA LYS A 298 -2.95 9.22 -6.91
C LYS A 298 -1.58 8.57 -6.71
N GLY A 299 -1.49 7.61 -5.80
CA GLY A 299 -0.24 6.88 -5.54
C GLY A 299 0.90 7.83 -5.20
N ILE A 300 0.66 8.77 -4.27
CA ILE A 300 1.61 9.86 -4.00
C ILE A 300 2.59 9.43 -2.92
N SER A 301 3.87 9.69 -3.18
CA SER A 301 4.96 9.63 -2.21
C SER A 301 5.62 11.01 -2.09
N LEU A 302 5.82 11.45 -0.86
CA LEU A 302 6.56 12.67 -0.55
C LEU A 302 7.89 12.28 0.06
N GLU A 303 8.98 12.60 -0.64
CA GLU A 303 10.33 12.26 -0.24
C GLU A 303 11.11 13.52 0.16
N THR A 304 11.86 13.41 1.22
CA THR A 304 12.77 14.47 1.65
C THR A 304 14.20 13.94 1.67
N ALA A 305 15.07 14.52 0.86
CA ALA A 305 16.50 14.20 0.81
C ALA A 305 16.88 12.89 0.08
N MET A 306 16.11 12.43 -0.91
CA MET A 306 16.51 11.32 -1.79
C MET A 306 17.78 11.59 -2.59
N ALA A 307 18.13 12.87 -2.83
CA ALA A 307 19.42 13.24 -3.41
C ALA A 307 20.63 12.65 -2.66
N ALA A 308 20.42 12.09 -1.48
CA ALA A 308 21.40 11.33 -0.71
C ALA A 308 21.41 9.82 -0.99
N GLY A 309 20.66 9.31 -1.99
CA GLY A 309 20.74 7.92 -2.43
C GLY A 309 19.86 6.93 -1.66
N SER A 310 18.61 7.26 -1.39
CA SER A 310 17.68 6.37 -0.67
C SER A 310 16.87 5.47 -1.60
N PHE A 311 17.55 4.60 -2.33
CA PHE A 311 16.92 3.53 -3.10
C PHE A 311 15.88 2.76 -2.26
N GLN A 312 16.24 2.37 -1.03
CA GLN A 312 15.37 1.55 -0.18
C GLN A 312 14.11 2.28 0.23
N THR A 313 14.21 3.57 0.60
CA THR A 313 13.04 4.37 0.96
C THR A 313 12.07 4.47 -0.21
N LEU A 314 12.55 4.85 -1.39
CA LEU A 314 11.68 4.98 -2.57
C LEU A 314 11.07 3.63 -2.99
N ALA A 315 11.84 2.56 -3.00
CA ALA A 315 11.33 1.22 -3.33
C ALA A 315 10.26 0.78 -2.32
N HIS A 316 10.43 1.08 -1.04
CA HIS A 316 9.47 0.82 0.03
C HIS A 316 8.18 1.62 -0.18
N GLU A 317 8.25 2.95 -0.34
CA GLU A 317 7.08 3.79 -0.52
C GLU A 317 6.28 3.43 -1.80
N LEU A 318 6.96 3.03 -2.87
CA LEU A 318 6.30 2.50 -4.07
C LEU A 318 5.61 1.15 -3.82
N GLY A 319 6.10 0.35 -2.89
CA GLY A 319 5.42 -0.84 -2.39
C GLY A 319 4.03 -0.52 -1.85
N HIS A 320 3.90 0.56 -1.07
CA HIS A 320 2.62 1.05 -0.60
C HIS A 320 1.77 1.63 -1.73
N THR A 321 2.33 2.57 -2.48
CA THR A 321 1.56 3.41 -3.40
C THR A 321 1.12 2.68 -4.65
N LEU A 322 1.92 1.78 -5.19
CA LEU A 322 1.59 1.05 -6.41
C LEU A 322 0.95 -0.31 -6.13
N PHE A 323 1.49 -1.03 -5.15
CA PHE A 323 1.12 -2.42 -4.91
C PHE A 323 0.24 -2.62 -3.67
N GLY A 324 0.02 -1.58 -2.86
CA GLY A 324 -0.83 -1.66 -1.67
C GLY A 324 -0.29 -2.63 -0.61
N LEU A 325 1.03 -2.76 -0.50
CA LEU A 325 1.67 -3.56 0.54
C LEU A 325 1.67 -2.82 1.87
N GLU A 326 1.74 -3.57 2.97
CA GLU A 326 1.79 -3.06 4.35
C GLU A 326 3.21 -2.98 4.87
N ASP A 327 3.44 -2.11 5.87
CA ASP A 327 4.65 -2.17 6.70
C ASP A 327 4.71 -3.46 7.49
N LEU A 328 5.87 -4.12 7.45
CA LEU A 328 6.10 -5.40 8.14
C LEU A 328 6.94 -5.25 9.42
N TYR A 329 7.29 -4.02 9.81
CA TYR A 329 7.98 -3.72 11.07
C TYR A 329 7.00 -3.27 12.15
N VAL A 330 7.47 -3.14 13.39
CA VAL A 330 6.65 -2.70 14.53
C VAL A 330 6.92 -1.23 14.84
N PHE A 331 5.85 -0.45 14.96
CA PHE A 331 5.91 0.92 15.48
C PHE A 331 5.98 0.89 17.01
N LEU A 332 6.98 1.55 17.58
CA LEU A 332 7.09 1.65 19.04
C LEU A 332 6.18 2.76 19.58
N ASN A 333 5.31 2.42 20.55
CA ASN A 333 4.49 3.36 21.35
C ASN A 333 3.59 4.28 20.53
N ASP A 334 2.86 3.77 19.54
CA ASP A 334 2.00 4.55 18.64
C ASP A 334 2.72 5.73 17.95
N GLN A 335 4.03 5.80 18.08
CA GLN A 335 4.84 6.84 17.47
C GLN A 335 5.37 6.37 16.12
N ARG A 336 4.85 6.95 15.07
CA ARG A 336 5.40 6.81 13.71
C ARG A 336 6.55 7.80 13.51
N PRO A 337 7.62 7.41 12.84
CA PRO A 337 7.99 6.13 12.27
C PRO A 337 8.68 5.19 13.27
N SER A 338 8.91 3.93 12.85
CA SER A 338 9.73 2.99 13.63
C SER A 338 11.06 3.65 14.01
N VAL A 339 11.38 3.62 15.29
CA VAL A 339 12.71 4.08 15.72
C VAL A 339 13.73 3.10 15.14
N PRO A 340 14.84 3.56 14.52
CA PRO A 340 15.92 2.66 14.14
C PRO A 340 16.31 1.77 15.30
N GLY A 341 16.27 0.42 15.10
CA GLY A 341 16.49 -0.55 16.16
C GLY A 341 15.24 -1.09 16.84
N GLY A 342 14.01 -0.68 16.42
CA GLY A 342 12.77 -1.31 16.84
C GLY A 342 12.63 -2.76 16.37
N PRO A 343 11.66 -3.54 16.93
CA PRO A 343 11.44 -4.91 16.54
C PRO A 343 11.11 -5.04 15.05
N LYS A 344 11.81 -5.94 14.37
CA LYS A 344 11.66 -6.26 12.95
C LYS A 344 11.30 -7.74 12.80
N PRO A 345 10.05 -8.11 13.09
CA PRO A 345 9.65 -9.51 13.10
C PRO A 345 9.84 -10.19 11.73
N ALA A 346 9.75 -9.44 10.64
CA ALA A 346 10.03 -9.90 9.29
C ALA A 346 11.54 -9.93 8.96
N GLY A 347 12.41 -9.43 9.83
CA GLY A 347 13.84 -9.33 9.58
C GLY A 347 14.18 -8.48 8.35
N SER A 348 15.31 -8.80 7.70
CA SER A 348 15.75 -8.15 6.45
C SER A 348 15.35 -8.95 5.21
N TRP A 349 14.19 -9.62 5.23
CA TRP A 349 13.76 -10.52 4.17
C TRP A 349 12.80 -9.88 3.17
N ASP A 350 12.18 -8.74 3.54
CA ASP A 350 11.20 -8.05 2.70
C ASP A 350 11.45 -6.54 2.67
N MET A 351 11.27 -5.94 1.51
CA MET A 351 11.42 -4.49 1.30
C MET A 351 10.49 -3.68 2.20
N MET A 352 9.31 -4.24 2.52
CA MET A 352 8.33 -3.60 3.40
C MET A 352 8.67 -3.72 4.90
N SER A 353 9.78 -4.41 5.23
CA SER A 353 10.34 -4.42 6.58
C SER A 353 11.34 -3.27 6.74
N ASP A 354 12.63 -3.54 6.72
CA ASP A 354 13.64 -2.48 6.83
C ASP A 354 14.94 -2.97 6.19
N SER A 355 15.43 -2.20 5.24
CA SER A 355 16.75 -2.42 4.63
C SER A 355 16.91 -3.71 3.79
N ALA A 356 15.84 -4.36 3.39
CA ALA A 356 15.89 -5.53 2.53
C ALA A 356 16.09 -5.16 1.05
N ARG A 357 16.63 -6.12 0.28
CA ARG A 357 16.75 -6.02 -1.19
C ARG A 357 15.93 -7.09 -1.89
N GLY A 358 14.73 -7.37 -1.40
CA GLY A 358 13.83 -8.37 -1.95
C GLY A 358 12.44 -8.29 -1.31
N PHE A 359 11.60 -9.26 -1.64
CA PHE A 359 10.28 -9.45 -1.05
C PHE A 359 10.12 -10.90 -0.61
N PHE A 360 9.28 -11.16 0.38
CA PHE A 360 8.80 -12.51 0.66
C PHE A 360 8.08 -13.10 -0.55
N GLY A 361 8.11 -14.40 -0.68
CA GLY A 361 7.23 -15.12 -1.61
C GLY A 361 5.76 -14.78 -1.40
N TRP A 362 5.35 -14.54 -0.14
CA TRP A 362 4.01 -14.06 0.19
C TRP A 362 3.70 -12.70 -0.45
N SER A 363 4.58 -11.71 -0.31
CA SER A 363 4.41 -10.38 -0.93
C SER A 363 4.39 -10.47 -2.45
N LYS A 364 5.24 -11.33 -3.04
CA LYS A 364 5.22 -11.60 -4.49
C LYS A 364 3.92 -12.29 -4.93
N PHE A 365 3.37 -13.20 -4.13
CA PHE A 365 2.09 -13.85 -4.39
C PHE A 365 0.91 -12.88 -4.29
N LEU A 366 0.90 -12.02 -3.28
CA LEU A 366 -0.06 -10.93 -3.15
C LEU A 366 -0.09 -10.05 -4.40
N ASN A 367 1.08 -9.70 -4.91
CA ASN A 367 1.23 -8.85 -6.09
C ASN A 367 0.99 -9.58 -7.42
N GLY A 368 0.70 -10.90 -7.39
CA GLY A 368 0.48 -11.69 -8.60
C GLY A 368 1.74 -11.91 -9.42
N TRP A 369 2.93 -11.81 -8.80
CA TRP A 369 4.21 -12.10 -9.46
C TRP A 369 4.58 -13.58 -9.41
N LEU A 370 3.97 -14.33 -8.50
CA LEU A 370 3.99 -15.80 -8.51
C LEU A 370 2.66 -16.31 -9.03
N ASP A 371 2.71 -17.21 -10.01
CA ASP A 371 1.53 -17.85 -10.57
C ASP A 371 1.15 -19.14 -9.82
N GLY A 372 0.07 -19.78 -10.25
CA GLY A 372 -0.46 -20.97 -9.59
C GLY A 372 0.45 -22.21 -9.65
N GLN A 373 1.45 -22.22 -10.53
CA GLN A 373 2.43 -23.33 -10.61
C GLN A 373 3.58 -23.11 -9.63
N GLN A 374 3.89 -21.85 -9.34
CA GLN A 374 4.98 -21.45 -8.44
C GLN A 374 4.59 -21.46 -6.96
N VAL A 375 3.29 -21.58 -6.64
CA VAL A 375 2.77 -21.63 -5.26
C VAL A 375 2.11 -22.97 -4.97
N ARG A 376 2.51 -23.60 -3.88
CA ARG A 376 1.95 -24.84 -3.39
C ARG A 376 1.15 -24.60 -2.12
N CYS A 377 -0.04 -25.17 -2.02
CA CYS A 377 -0.98 -24.97 -0.92
C CYS A 377 -1.28 -26.29 -0.18
N VAL A 378 -1.12 -26.28 1.13
CA VAL A 378 -1.36 -27.43 2.03
C VAL A 378 -2.35 -27.00 3.12
N THR A 379 -3.30 -27.88 3.47
CA THR A 379 -4.23 -27.66 4.58
C THR A 379 -4.51 -28.94 5.39
N ASN A 380 -4.84 -30.02 4.71
CA ASN A 380 -5.34 -31.23 5.35
C ASN A 380 -4.44 -32.45 5.17
N GLN A 381 -3.38 -32.36 4.39
CA GLN A 381 -2.44 -33.44 4.21
C GLN A 381 -1.70 -33.69 5.54
N SER A 382 -1.65 -34.95 5.97
CA SER A 382 -0.88 -35.34 7.17
C SER A 382 0.62 -35.22 6.95
N VAL A 383 1.06 -35.47 5.70
CA VAL A 383 2.46 -35.36 5.28
C VAL A 383 2.52 -35.05 3.78
N SER A 384 3.45 -34.19 3.39
CA SER A 384 3.75 -33.92 1.97
C SER A 384 5.22 -33.48 1.79
N VAL A 385 5.73 -33.71 0.57
CA VAL A 385 7.11 -33.35 0.19
C VAL A 385 7.07 -32.41 -1.00
N HIS A 386 7.87 -31.36 -0.96
CA HIS A 386 7.89 -30.29 -1.95
C HIS A 386 9.32 -29.96 -2.34
N TYR A 387 9.54 -29.65 -3.61
CA TYR A 387 10.75 -28.95 -4.04
C TYR A 387 10.44 -27.46 -4.08
N LEU A 388 11.27 -26.67 -3.45
CA LEU A 388 11.23 -25.21 -3.49
C LEU A 388 12.49 -24.70 -4.16
N GLU A 389 12.30 -24.08 -5.31
CA GLU A 389 13.35 -23.38 -6.05
C GLU A 389 13.69 -22.06 -5.37
N ASN A 390 14.90 -21.57 -5.58
CA ASN A 390 15.30 -20.26 -5.08
C ASN A 390 14.33 -19.17 -5.56
N LEU A 391 13.81 -18.42 -4.58
CA LEU A 391 12.81 -17.38 -4.84
C LEU A 391 13.28 -16.33 -5.87
N ASP A 392 14.58 -16.08 -5.96
CA ASP A 392 15.14 -15.04 -6.82
C ASP A 392 15.43 -15.50 -8.26
N THR A 393 15.23 -16.79 -8.59
CA THR A 393 15.34 -17.28 -9.98
C THR A 393 14.08 -16.95 -10.78
N SER A 394 14.23 -16.77 -12.10
CA SER A 394 13.12 -16.38 -12.99
C SER A 394 12.36 -17.56 -13.59
N ASN A 395 12.71 -18.81 -13.26
CA ASN A 395 12.03 -19.99 -13.78
C ASN A 395 10.63 -20.18 -13.19
N LYS A 396 9.86 -21.15 -13.70
CA LYS A 396 8.49 -21.44 -13.31
C LYS A 396 8.34 -22.56 -12.28
N GLU A 397 9.44 -23.00 -11.69
CA GLU A 397 9.41 -23.99 -10.62
C GLU A 397 8.75 -23.46 -9.34
N PRO A 398 8.25 -24.35 -8.45
CA PRO A 398 7.66 -23.95 -7.18
C PRO A 398 8.62 -23.14 -6.31
N LYS A 399 8.18 -22.00 -5.82
CA LYS A 399 8.98 -21.06 -5.03
C LYS A 399 8.42 -20.77 -3.66
N LEU A 400 7.12 -20.94 -3.49
CA LEU A 400 6.40 -20.67 -2.24
C LEU A 400 5.56 -21.88 -1.86
N LEU A 401 5.73 -22.37 -0.63
CA LEU A 401 4.82 -23.32 -0.01
C LEU A 401 4.06 -22.62 1.11
N LEU A 402 2.75 -22.77 1.09
CA LEU A 402 1.84 -22.20 2.09
C LEU A 402 1.11 -23.33 2.82
N ILE A 403 1.06 -23.22 4.13
CA ILE A 403 0.15 -23.99 4.98
C ILE A 403 -0.91 -23.03 5.50
N ASN A 404 -2.17 -23.21 5.07
CA ASN A 404 -3.27 -22.44 5.63
C ASN A 404 -3.70 -23.06 6.96
N LEU A 405 -3.53 -22.32 8.05
CA LEU A 405 -3.88 -22.76 9.40
C LEU A 405 -5.34 -22.43 9.72
N GLN A 406 -5.76 -21.22 9.44
CA GLN A 406 -7.11 -20.70 9.65
C GLN A 406 -7.31 -19.41 8.86
N GLU A 407 -8.51 -18.84 8.87
CA GLU A 407 -8.77 -17.58 8.21
C GLU A 407 -7.84 -16.48 8.77
N GLY A 408 -7.13 -15.81 7.89
CA GLY A 408 -6.17 -14.76 8.23
C GLY A 408 -4.78 -15.26 8.63
N VAL A 409 -4.54 -16.58 8.79
CA VAL A 409 -3.25 -17.09 9.27
C VAL A 409 -2.70 -18.20 8.40
N SER A 410 -1.46 -18.03 7.96
CA SER A 410 -0.74 -19.03 7.17
C SER A 410 0.73 -19.14 7.59
N ILE A 411 1.35 -20.28 7.35
CA ILE A 411 2.81 -20.45 7.38
C ILE A 411 3.31 -20.39 5.95
N GLY A 412 4.29 -19.53 5.68
CA GLY A 412 5.01 -19.45 4.41
C GLY A 412 6.40 -20.10 4.51
N MET A 413 6.80 -20.76 3.44
CA MET A 413 8.13 -21.35 3.30
C MET A 413 8.66 -21.08 1.91
N GLU A 414 9.91 -20.67 1.82
CA GLU A 414 10.61 -20.35 0.56
C GLU A 414 12.10 -20.67 0.69
N PHE A 415 12.73 -21.09 -0.38
CA PHE A 415 14.17 -21.32 -0.36
C PHE A 415 14.90 -20.02 -0.71
N ARG A 416 15.84 -19.64 0.13
CA ARG A 416 16.58 -18.36 0.05
C ARG A 416 18.07 -18.54 0.25
N GLN A 417 18.83 -17.59 -0.29
CA GLN A 417 20.18 -17.31 0.15
C GLN A 417 20.14 -16.15 1.15
N HIS A 418 20.86 -16.28 2.25
CA HIS A 418 20.92 -15.21 3.25
C HIS A 418 21.58 -13.95 2.67
N PRO A 419 21.02 -12.76 2.87
CA PRO A 419 21.54 -11.53 2.25
C PRO A 419 22.95 -11.14 2.70
N ASN A 420 23.35 -11.55 3.91
CA ASN A 420 24.62 -11.17 4.52
C ASN A 420 25.64 -12.31 4.62
N TYR A 421 25.23 -13.56 4.37
CA TYR A 421 26.09 -14.74 4.45
C TYR A 421 25.89 -15.63 3.24
N PHE A 422 26.83 -16.55 3.00
CA PHE A 422 26.68 -17.55 1.94
C PHE A 422 25.73 -18.71 2.30
N ALA A 423 25.09 -18.66 3.47
CA ALA A 423 24.15 -19.70 3.88
C ALA A 423 22.91 -19.68 2.97
N ARG A 424 22.47 -20.89 2.61
CA ARG A 424 21.24 -21.16 1.84
C ARG A 424 20.35 -22.08 2.67
N GLY A 425 19.06 -21.91 2.58
CA GLY A 425 18.13 -22.73 3.34
C GLY A 425 16.68 -22.31 3.16
N VAL A 426 15.80 -22.93 3.93
CA VAL A 426 14.37 -22.61 3.91
C VAL A 426 14.09 -21.51 4.94
N LEU A 427 13.59 -20.38 4.46
CA LEU A 427 13.02 -19.36 5.31
C LEU A 427 11.59 -19.75 5.65
N VAL A 428 11.30 -19.85 6.94
CA VAL A 428 9.96 -20.13 7.46
C VAL A 428 9.42 -18.90 8.18
N TYR A 429 8.21 -18.51 7.85
CA TYR A 429 7.58 -17.34 8.47
C TYR A 429 6.09 -17.56 8.64
N LYS A 430 5.51 -16.86 9.61
CA LYS A 430 4.07 -16.79 9.85
C LYS A 430 3.51 -15.51 9.27
N VAL A 431 2.43 -15.62 8.52
CA VAL A 431 1.62 -14.51 8.05
C VAL A 431 0.36 -14.47 8.90
N ASP A 432 0.10 -13.35 9.55
CA ASP A 432 -1.13 -13.12 10.31
C ASP A 432 -1.77 -11.81 9.87
N SER A 433 -2.67 -11.90 8.90
CA SER A 433 -3.39 -10.75 8.34
C SER A 433 -4.50 -10.19 9.25
N ARG A 434 -4.60 -10.65 10.49
CA ARG A 434 -5.44 -10.07 11.55
C ARG A 434 -4.68 -8.99 12.32
N ILE A 435 -3.35 -9.00 12.21
CA ILE A 435 -2.45 -8.04 12.86
C ILE A 435 -2.42 -6.76 12.02
N ASN A 436 -2.62 -5.62 12.67
CA ASN A 436 -2.70 -4.33 12.00
C ASN A 436 -1.32 -3.85 11.50
N HIS A 437 -1.37 -2.92 10.58
CA HIS A 437 -0.26 -2.09 10.15
C HIS A 437 0.54 -1.53 11.33
N GLY A 438 1.84 -1.71 11.29
CA GLY A 438 2.75 -1.26 12.35
C GLY A 438 2.83 -2.17 13.58
N ASP A 439 2.20 -3.35 13.55
CA ASP A 439 2.22 -4.34 14.63
C ASP A 439 2.93 -5.65 14.21
N GLY A 440 3.58 -5.68 13.04
CA GLY A 440 4.37 -6.81 12.56
C GLY A 440 3.56 -8.01 12.09
N PRO A 441 2.78 -7.89 11.00
CA PRO A 441 1.88 -8.94 10.51
C PRO A 441 2.59 -10.16 9.91
N ILE A 442 3.88 -10.07 9.63
CA ILE A 442 4.71 -11.22 9.22
C ILE A 442 5.87 -11.39 10.20
N THR A 443 6.04 -12.62 10.68
CA THR A 443 7.12 -12.96 11.62
C THR A 443 7.96 -14.09 11.05
N ALA A 444 9.24 -13.83 10.76
CA ALA A 444 10.19 -14.86 10.44
C ALA A 444 10.47 -15.73 11.68
N GLN A 445 10.42 -17.05 11.53
CA GLN A 445 10.55 -17.97 12.65
C GLN A 445 12.01 -18.36 12.93
N ASN A 446 12.86 -18.18 11.94
CA ASN A 446 14.29 -18.52 12.01
C ASN A 446 15.06 -17.70 10.96
N ASP A 447 16.37 -17.76 10.99
CA ASP A 447 17.16 -17.20 9.90
C ASP A 447 16.97 -18.04 8.64
N LEU A 448 17.54 -19.25 8.60
CA LEU A 448 17.32 -20.23 7.53
C LEU A 448 17.35 -21.64 8.12
N LEU A 449 16.40 -22.46 7.76
CA LEU A 449 16.38 -23.87 8.08
C LEU A 449 17.30 -24.60 7.09
N LEU A 450 18.47 -25.06 7.59
CA LEU A 450 19.49 -25.69 6.77
C LEU A 450 19.15 -27.16 6.53
N GLU A 451 19.80 -27.80 5.54
CA GLU A 451 19.65 -29.20 5.22
C GLU A 451 19.75 -30.09 6.48
N GLY A 452 18.88 -31.09 6.59
CA GLY A 452 18.76 -32.00 7.70
C GLY A 452 18.16 -31.42 8.99
N LYS A 453 17.79 -30.15 9.03
CA LYS A 453 17.17 -29.51 10.19
C LYS A 453 15.65 -29.48 10.08
N SER A 454 15.00 -29.44 11.25
CA SER A 454 13.54 -29.33 11.37
C SER A 454 13.14 -28.20 12.30
N LEU A 455 11.95 -27.69 12.08
CA LEU A 455 11.29 -26.67 12.90
C LEU A 455 9.84 -27.10 13.15
N ASP A 456 9.41 -27.06 14.40
CA ASP A 456 8.02 -27.28 14.78
C ASP A 456 7.33 -25.91 14.99
N ILE A 457 6.20 -25.70 14.32
CA ILE A 457 5.42 -24.47 14.38
C ILE A 457 3.93 -24.75 14.19
N ASP A 458 3.09 -24.25 15.09
CA ASP A 458 1.62 -24.31 15.01
C ASP A 458 1.07 -25.71 14.64
N GLY A 459 1.64 -26.79 15.22
CA GLY A 459 1.21 -28.17 15.00
C GLY A 459 1.75 -28.80 13.70
N TRP A 460 2.73 -28.18 13.07
CA TRP A 460 3.41 -28.69 11.89
C TRP A 460 4.91 -28.82 12.13
N ARG A 461 5.50 -29.91 11.64
CA ARG A 461 6.95 -30.07 11.52
C ARG A 461 7.38 -29.82 10.10
N ILE A 462 8.31 -28.88 9.92
CA ILE A 462 8.93 -28.52 8.65
C ILE A 462 10.35 -29.04 8.67
N THR A 463 10.71 -29.88 7.70
CA THR A 463 12.07 -30.45 7.60
C THR A 463 12.68 -30.07 6.26
N ALA A 464 13.83 -29.42 6.28
CA ALA A 464 14.69 -29.24 5.13
C ALA A 464 15.42 -30.53 4.85
N LEU A 465 15.04 -31.28 3.80
CA LEU A 465 15.54 -32.64 3.56
C LEU A 465 16.88 -32.63 2.86
N THR A 466 16.91 -32.12 1.63
CA THR A 466 18.10 -32.20 0.77
C THR A 466 18.20 -30.94 -0.06
N GLU A 467 19.37 -30.31 -0.02
CA GLU A 467 19.69 -29.16 -0.85
C GLU A 467 20.12 -29.61 -2.25
N GLY A 468 19.51 -28.98 -3.26
CA GLY A 468 19.94 -29.10 -4.66
C GLY A 468 20.71 -27.86 -5.10
N VAL A 469 21.09 -27.82 -6.37
CA VAL A 469 21.84 -26.68 -6.95
C VAL A 469 21.08 -25.38 -6.82
N GLU A 470 19.77 -25.41 -7.13
CA GLU A 470 18.94 -24.20 -7.20
C GLU A 470 17.77 -24.21 -6.22
N GLY A 471 17.68 -25.17 -5.31
CA GLY A 471 16.53 -25.28 -4.42
C GLY A 471 16.70 -26.33 -3.33
N MET A 472 15.64 -26.58 -2.57
CA MET A 472 15.59 -27.48 -1.42
C MET A 472 14.36 -28.38 -1.48
N LEU A 473 14.53 -29.67 -1.14
CA LEU A 473 13.41 -30.53 -0.78
C LEU A 473 12.97 -30.24 0.64
N VAL A 474 11.68 -29.99 0.80
CA VAL A 474 11.03 -29.67 2.06
C VAL A 474 9.93 -30.68 2.34
N LYS A 475 9.95 -31.30 3.51
CA LYS A 475 8.85 -32.11 4.02
C LYS A 475 8.07 -31.31 5.04
N VAL A 476 6.75 -31.35 4.96
CA VAL A 476 5.85 -30.83 5.98
C VAL A 476 4.95 -31.96 6.48
N GLU A 477 4.80 -32.04 7.81
CA GLU A 477 3.97 -33.07 8.44
C GLU A 477 3.24 -32.51 9.66
N LYS A 478 1.98 -32.93 9.86
CA LYS A 478 1.25 -32.61 11.08
C LYS A 478 1.88 -33.36 12.25
N VAL A 479 2.14 -32.65 13.32
CA VAL A 479 2.59 -33.20 14.58
C VAL A 479 1.48 -32.96 15.59
N GLY A 480 0.83 -34.03 15.96
CA GLY A 480 -0.15 -34.28 17.00
C GLY A 480 -0.97 -33.15 17.60
#